data_e5a5ebb26e3ecb50cbe2229e2d39ff71
#
_entry.id   e5a5ebb26e3ecb50cbe2229e2d39ff71
#
_cell.length_a   1.000
_cell.length_b   1.000
_cell.length_c   1.000
_cell.angle_alpha   90.00
_cell.angle_beta   90.00
_cell.angle_gamma   90.00
#
_symmetry.space_group_name_H-M   'P 1'
#
loop_
_entity.id
_entity.type
_entity.pdbx_description
1 polymer ?
#
loop_
_entity_poly.entity_id
_entity_poly.type
_entity_poly.pdbx_seq_one_letter_code
_entity_poly.pdbx_strand_id
1 'polypeptide(L)'
;MNLSVTIITFNEEANIGRTLASVQPLVADGKGEIIVVDSGSTDRTVEIAKSFGAKVFIEEWKGYAGQKNSAIDKATGDWILSLDADEEVSEGLTKEIEEICHGPAEDGFGSESGYWLKRQNYFLGRPLRRGGFWPDPKLRMFCRHAGRVESRAVHETFQVSGRLGSLYYPIIHHSYPTLSDYIEHMNRYSSLGAEMVVAKGNGKVRFSVINIVLRPLFTFIYNYFFRLGFLDGREGLLLHLYHAVYVSWKYAKAWELSRKLSS
;
A
#
# COMPACT_ATOMS: atom_id res chain seq x y z
N MET A 1 4.83 23.90 10.42
CA MET A 1 4.75 23.51 8.98
C MET A 1 3.42 22.82 8.74
N ASN A 2 2.76 23.07 7.62
CA ASN A 2 1.43 22.51 7.34
C ASN A 2 1.53 21.14 6.66
N LEU A 3 0.60 20.24 7.01
CA LEU A 3 0.51 18.90 6.45
C LEU A 3 -0.61 18.81 5.40
N SER A 4 -0.32 18.21 4.24
CA SER A 4 -1.35 17.74 3.31
C SER A 4 -1.43 16.22 3.35
N VAL A 5 -2.57 15.68 3.77
CA VAL A 5 -2.87 14.26 3.64
C VAL A 5 -3.46 14.03 2.26
N THR A 6 -2.81 13.19 1.44
CA THR A 6 -3.24 12.88 0.08
C THR A 6 -3.73 11.44 -0.02
N ILE A 7 -4.93 11.23 -0.53
CA ILE A 7 -5.59 9.93 -0.66
C ILE A 7 -6.09 9.76 -2.10
N ILE A 8 -5.84 8.61 -2.69
CA ILE A 8 -6.48 8.19 -3.94
C ILE A 8 -7.55 7.15 -3.64
N THR A 9 -8.68 7.19 -4.35
CA THR A 9 -9.80 6.30 -4.04
C THR A 9 -10.62 5.93 -5.27
N PHE A 10 -11.27 4.75 -5.18
CA PHE A 10 -12.29 4.27 -6.11
C PHE A 10 -13.16 3.20 -5.44
N ASN A 11 -14.44 3.51 -5.15
CA ASN A 11 -15.41 2.63 -4.51
C ASN A 11 -14.91 2.07 -3.15
N GLU A 12 -14.61 2.98 -2.22
CA GLU A 12 -14.04 2.68 -0.89
C GLU A 12 -14.98 3.14 0.25
N GLU A 13 -16.30 3.15 0.04
CA GLU A 13 -17.27 3.59 1.07
C GLU A 13 -17.14 2.84 2.40
N ALA A 14 -16.70 1.57 2.35
CA ALA A 14 -16.49 0.73 3.52
C ALA A 14 -15.27 1.13 4.36
N ASN A 15 -14.28 1.80 3.76
CA ASN A 15 -12.96 2.05 4.36
C ASN A 15 -12.67 3.54 4.57
N ILE A 16 -13.00 4.38 3.59
CA ILE A 16 -12.59 5.80 3.53
C ILE A 16 -12.92 6.58 4.80
N GLY A 17 -14.08 6.32 5.42
CA GLY A 17 -14.49 7.01 6.64
C GLY A 17 -13.54 6.78 7.81
N ARG A 18 -13.03 5.55 7.97
CA ARG A 18 -12.08 5.17 9.00
C ARG A 18 -10.71 5.81 8.75
N THR A 19 -10.23 5.78 7.50
CA THR A 19 -9.00 6.46 7.09
C THR A 19 -9.06 7.94 7.39
N LEU A 20 -10.14 8.62 7.00
CA LEU A 20 -10.33 10.05 7.22
C LEU A 20 -10.42 10.41 8.71
N ALA A 21 -11.15 9.62 9.51
CA ALA A 21 -11.22 9.80 10.95
C ALA A 21 -9.84 9.75 11.62
N SER A 22 -8.97 8.84 11.17
CA SER A 22 -7.63 8.67 11.73
C SER A 22 -6.69 9.85 11.49
N VAL A 23 -6.92 10.63 10.44
CA VAL A 23 -6.08 11.78 10.07
C VAL A 23 -6.66 13.14 10.51
N GLN A 24 -7.91 13.18 11.02
CA GLN A 24 -8.53 14.42 11.50
C GLN A 24 -7.66 15.17 12.53
N PRO A 25 -7.05 14.50 13.54
CA PRO A 25 -6.21 15.21 14.51
C PRO A 25 -5.03 15.94 13.87
N LEU A 26 -4.49 15.41 12.77
CA LEU A 26 -3.33 15.97 12.07
C LEU A 26 -3.65 17.24 11.27
N VAL A 27 -4.91 17.45 10.90
CA VAL A 27 -5.32 18.57 10.02
C VAL A 27 -6.27 19.55 10.71
N ALA A 28 -6.76 19.22 11.90
CA ALA A 28 -7.64 20.09 12.68
C ALA A 28 -6.96 21.43 13.01
N ASP A 29 -7.77 22.43 13.36
CA ASP A 29 -7.34 23.75 13.82
C ASP A 29 -6.39 24.49 12.85
N GLY A 30 -6.54 24.19 11.54
CA GLY A 30 -5.72 24.83 10.50
C GLY A 30 -4.30 24.26 10.37
N LYS A 31 -4.01 23.12 11.00
CA LYS A 31 -2.70 22.45 10.92
C LYS A 31 -2.42 21.83 9.55
N GLY A 32 -3.47 21.59 8.74
CA GLY A 32 -3.31 20.94 7.43
C GLY A 32 -4.60 20.83 6.63
N GLU A 33 -4.56 19.97 5.63
CA GLU A 33 -5.67 19.69 4.71
C GLU A 33 -5.74 18.22 4.33
N ILE A 34 -6.92 17.77 3.89
CA ILE A 34 -7.11 16.46 3.29
C ILE A 34 -7.47 16.64 1.81
N ILE A 35 -6.72 15.98 0.94
CA ILE A 35 -6.95 15.97 -0.51
C ILE A 35 -7.29 14.54 -0.92
N VAL A 36 -8.45 14.37 -1.54
CA VAL A 36 -8.92 13.09 -2.08
C VAL A 36 -9.02 13.22 -3.60
N VAL A 37 -8.31 12.35 -4.33
CA VAL A 37 -8.47 12.21 -5.78
C VAL A 37 -9.22 10.92 -6.04
N ASP A 38 -10.46 11.07 -6.49
CA ASP A 38 -11.40 9.98 -6.75
C ASP A 38 -11.45 9.63 -8.23
N SER A 39 -11.43 8.34 -8.54
CA SER A 39 -11.40 7.84 -9.93
C SER A 39 -12.79 7.55 -10.52
N GLY A 40 -13.82 8.27 -10.04
CA GLY A 40 -15.20 8.13 -10.50
C GLY A 40 -15.98 7.07 -9.71
N SER A 41 -15.90 7.10 -8.38
CA SER A 41 -16.66 6.22 -7.49
C SER A 41 -18.17 6.36 -7.73
N THR A 42 -18.86 5.23 -7.68
CA THR A 42 -20.31 5.12 -7.87
C THR A 42 -21.06 4.84 -6.56
N ASP A 43 -20.33 4.58 -5.49
CA ASP A 43 -20.82 4.38 -4.13
C ASP A 43 -20.77 5.69 -3.32
N ARG A 44 -20.89 5.61 -2.00
CA ARG A 44 -20.89 6.79 -1.12
C ARG A 44 -19.49 7.34 -0.78
N THR A 45 -18.42 6.88 -1.41
CA THR A 45 -17.04 7.30 -1.14
C THR A 45 -16.88 8.81 -1.15
N VAL A 46 -17.34 9.48 -2.21
CA VAL A 46 -17.22 10.93 -2.38
C VAL A 46 -18.05 11.70 -1.35
N GLU A 47 -19.26 11.24 -1.05
CA GLU A 47 -20.13 11.82 -0.01
C GLU A 47 -19.44 11.78 1.36
N ILE A 48 -18.91 10.60 1.73
CA ILE A 48 -18.20 10.41 2.99
C ILE A 48 -16.97 11.32 3.06
N ALA A 49 -16.15 11.35 1.99
CA ALA A 49 -14.95 12.19 1.97
C ALA A 49 -15.27 13.68 2.20
N LYS A 50 -16.31 14.19 1.57
CA LYS A 50 -16.77 15.59 1.75
C LYS A 50 -17.27 15.85 3.16
N SER A 51 -17.93 14.89 3.81
CA SER A 51 -18.43 15.04 5.18
C SER A 51 -17.32 15.23 6.23
N PHE A 52 -16.09 14.72 5.91
CA PHE A 52 -14.88 14.96 6.72
C PHE A 52 -14.13 16.24 6.34
N GLY A 53 -14.68 17.08 5.48
CA GLY A 53 -14.06 18.34 5.06
C GLY A 53 -12.92 18.17 4.05
N ALA A 54 -12.79 17.01 3.42
CA ALA A 54 -11.78 16.76 2.39
C ALA A 54 -12.06 17.57 1.11
N LYS A 55 -11.00 18.08 0.49
CA LYS A 55 -11.04 18.64 -0.86
C LYS A 55 -11.04 17.48 -1.86
N VAL A 56 -12.21 17.19 -2.45
CA VAL A 56 -12.39 16.04 -3.36
C VAL A 56 -12.30 16.49 -4.81
N PHE A 57 -11.46 15.80 -5.58
CA PHE A 57 -11.26 15.98 -7.02
C PHE A 57 -11.62 14.68 -7.75
N ILE A 58 -12.59 14.73 -8.64
CA ILE A 58 -12.98 13.58 -9.46
C ILE A 58 -12.20 13.65 -10.77
N GLU A 59 -11.42 12.61 -11.08
CA GLU A 59 -10.55 12.54 -12.25
C GLU A 59 -10.60 11.15 -12.89
N GLU A 60 -10.38 11.08 -14.18
CA GLU A 60 -10.21 9.79 -14.85
C GLU A 60 -8.98 9.04 -14.30
N TRP A 61 -9.05 7.72 -14.33
CA TRP A 61 -7.95 6.87 -13.88
C TRP A 61 -6.70 7.03 -14.75
N LYS A 62 -5.60 7.46 -14.15
CA LYS A 62 -4.29 7.70 -14.79
C LYS A 62 -3.22 6.68 -14.37
N GLY A 63 -3.65 5.56 -13.78
CA GLY A 63 -2.75 4.64 -13.05
C GLY A 63 -2.38 5.17 -11.68
N TYR A 64 -1.94 4.27 -10.80
CA TYR A 64 -1.65 4.62 -9.41
C TYR A 64 -0.67 5.79 -9.26
N ALA A 65 0.46 5.76 -10.00
CA ALA A 65 1.43 6.84 -9.95
C ALA A 65 0.85 8.19 -10.43
N GLY A 66 0.06 8.17 -11.50
CA GLY A 66 -0.60 9.36 -12.03
C GLY A 66 -1.60 9.96 -11.03
N GLN A 67 -2.43 9.12 -10.40
CA GLN A 67 -3.39 9.58 -9.39
C GLN A 67 -2.70 10.13 -8.14
N LYS A 68 -1.67 9.45 -7.62
CA LYS A 68 -0.90 9.92 -6.46
C LYS A 68 -0.19 11.24 -6.76
N ASN A 69 0.45 11.38 -7.92
CA ASN A 69 1.06 12.64 -8.32
C ASN A 69 0.02 13.76 -8.48
N SER A 70 -1.15 13.46 -9.05
CA SER A 70 -2.24 14.43 -9.15
C SER A 70 -2.71 14.93 -7.77
N ALA A 71 -2.75 14.04 -6.77
CA ALA A 71 -3.07 14.44 -5.39
C ALA A 71 -1.96 15.30 -4.77
N ILE A 72 -0.68 14.97 -5.01
CA ILE A 72 0.47 15.76 -4.57
C ILE A 72 0.47 17.16 -5.20
N ASP A 73 0.13 17.27 -6.49
CA ASP A 73 0.10 18.56 -7.20
C ASP A 73 -0.98 19.52 -6.68
N LYS A 74 -2.04 18.99 -6.07
CA LYS A 74 -3.12 19.75 -5.44
C LYS A 74 -2.82 20.13 -3.99
N ALA A 75 -1.79 19.54 -3.41
CA ALA A 75 -1.39 19.80 -2.02
C ALA A 75 -0.72 21.16 -1.86
N THR A 76 -1.05 21.86 -0.77
CA THR A 76 -0.49 23.17 -0.43
C THR A 76 0.43 23.13 0.79
N GLY A 77 0.36 22.07 1.60
CA GLY A 77 1.20 21.92 2.78
C GLY A 77 2.68 21.73 2.47
N ASP A 78 3.51 21.94 3.47
CA ASP A 78 4.96 21.76 3.38
C ASP A 78 5.32 20.27 3.33
N TRP A 79 4.55 19.45 4.06
CA TRP A 79 4.67 18.01 4.14
C TRP A 79 3.50 17.31 3.45
N ILE A 80 3.79 16.19 2.83
CA ILE A 80 2.81 15.24 2.27
C ILE A 80 2.81 13.98 3.12
N LEU A 81 1.62 13.53 3.54
CA LEU A 81 1.36 12.17 4.00
C LEU A 81 0.47 11.49 2.96
N SER A 82 1.01 10.53 2.22
CA SER A 82 0.24 9.80 1.20
C SER A 82 -0.27 8.49 1.76
N LEU A 83 -1.59 8.32 1.79
CA LEU A 83 -2.28 7.12 2.26
C LEU A 83 -3.12 6.50 1.14
N ASP A 84 -3.34 5.19 1.24
CA ASP A 84 -4.37 4.50 0.49
C ASP A 84 -5.70 4.58 1.28
N ALA A 85 -6.85 4.44 0.63
CA ALA A 85 -8.16 4.68 1.25
C ALA A 85 -8.57 3.66 2.34
N ASP A 86 -7.79 2.59 2.49
CA ASP A 86 -7.94 1.52 3.48
C ASP A 86 -6.81 1.51 4.54
N GLU A 87 -6.02 2.60 4.61
CA GLU A 87 -4.94 2.79 5.57
C GLU A 87 -5.33 3.78 6.67
N GLU A 88 -4.99 3.49 7.93
CA GLU A 88 -5.23 4.35 9.09
C GLU A 88 -3.90 4.76 9.74
N VAL A 89 -3.84 5.99 10.21
CA VAL A 89 -2.75 6.47 11.06
C VAL A 89 -3.00 6.00 12.50
N SER A 90 -2.05 5.26 13.11
CA SER A 90 -2.18 4.86 14.51
C SER A 90 -1.96 6.08 15.44
N GLU A 91 -2.53 6.04 16.66
CA GLU A 91 -2.39 7.12 17.64
C GLU A 91 -0.92 7.49 17.94
N GLY A 92 -0.04 6.48 18.00
CA GLY A 92 1.39 6.72 18.19
C GLY A 92 2.01 7.43 16.97
N LEU A 93 1.61 7.04 15.76
CA LEU A 93 2.10 7.66 14.53
C LEU A 93 1.59 9.10 14.38
N THR A 94 0.37 9.39 14.82
CA THR A 94 -0.15 10.77 14.87
C THR A 94 0.78 11.68 15.66
N LYS A 95 1.23 11.25 16.85
CA LYS A 95 2.15 12.04 17.70
C LYS A 95 3.51 12.25 17.04
N GLU A 96 4.10 11.22 16.43
CA GLU A 96 5.36 11.35 15.69
C GLU A 96 5.25 12.35 14.54
N ILE A 97 4.13 12.31 13.79
CA ILE A 97 3.89 13.24 12.68
C ILE A 97 3.70 14.67 13.20
N GLU A 98 2.96 14.87 14.30
CA GLU A 98 2.80 16.17 14.92
C GLU A 98 4.14 16.76 15.39
N GLU A 99 5.02 15.94 15.98
CA GLU A 99 6.37 16.36 16.39
C GLU A 99 7.21 16.81 15.19
N ILE A 100 7.14 16.12 14.06
CA ILE A 100 7.86 16.52 12.83
C ILE A 100 7.31 17.83 12.27
N CYS A 101 5.98 17.97 12.23
CA CYS A 101 5.34 19.14 11.62
C CYS A 101 5.41 20.39 12.50
N HIS A 102 5.38 20.24 13.83
CA HIS A 102 5.17 21.34 14.79
C HIS A 102 6.13 21.36 15.97
N GLY A 103 7.00 20.33 16.09
CA GLY A 103 7.99 20.28 17.16
C GLY A 103 9.11 21.35 17.03
N PRO A 104 9.82 21.63 18.12
CA PRO A 104 10.96 22.53 18.07
C PRO A 104 12.07 21.95 17.16
N ALA A 105 12.67 22.81 16.35
CA ALA A 105 13.73 22.43 15.40
C ALA A 105 15.08 22.06 16.07
N GLU A 106 15.10 21.92 17.39
CA GLU A 106 16.35 21.87 18.17
C GLU A 106 17.01 20.48 18.23
N ASP A 107 16.30 19.38 17.95
CA ASP A 107 16.83 18.02 18.15
C ASP A 107 17.16 17.24 16.87
N GLY A 108 17.32 17.92 15.73
CA GLY A 108 17.64 17.25 14.45
C GLY A 108 16.42 16.54 13.81
N PHE A 109 15.26 16.54 14.44
CA PHE A 109 13.98 16.20 13.82
C PHE A 109 13.64 17.28 12.78
N GLY A 110 13.38 16.86 11.53
CA GLY A 110 13.06 17.81 10.45
C GLY A 110 14.21 18.12 9.49
N SER A 111 15.40 17.51 9.68
CA SER A 111 16.48 17.58 8.68
C SER A 111 16.28 16.57 7.54
N GLU A 112 15.38 15.61 7.71
CA GLU A 112 15.02 14.63 6.71
C GLU A 112 14.04 15.22 5.69
N SER A 113 14.19 14.78 4.45
CA SER A 113 13.27 15.12 3.36
C SER A 113 12.09 14.15 3.24
N GLY A 114 12.11 13.05 3.99
CA GLY A 114 11.03 12.07 4.02
C GLY A 114 11.26 10.94 5.01
N TYR A 115 10.20 10.17 5.26
CA TYR A 115 10.18 9.14 6.28
C TYR A 115 9.56 7.85 5.77
N TRP A 116 10.22 6.74 6.10
CA TRP A 116 9.69 5.40 6.00
C TRP A 116 8.77 5.11 7.16
N LEU A 117 7.57 4.63 6.87
CA LEU A 117 6.56 4.20 7.82
C LEU A 117 6.40 2.69 7.73
N LYS A 118 6.28 2.02 8.87
CA LYS A 118 5.96 0.59 8.92
C LYS A 118 4.47 0.43 8.62
N ARG A 119 4.10 -0.52 7.75
CA ARG A 119 2.70 -0.83 7.47
C ARG A 119 2.33 -2.16 8.14
N GLN A 120 1.36 -2.11 9.06
CA GLN A 120 0.82 -3.25 9.75
C GLN A 120 -0.38 -3.78 8.96
N ASN A 121 -0.15 -4.82 8.20
CA ASN A 121 -1.20 -5.46 7.40
C ASN A 121 -2.12 -6.31 8.28
N TYR A 122 -3.42 -6.26 8.02
CA TYR A 122 -4.44 -7.08 8.67
C TYR A 122 -5.01 -8.09 7.67
N PHE A 123 -5.21 -9.31 8.12
CA PHE A 123 -5.84 -10.38 7.37
C PHE A 123 -6.93 -11.02 8.24
N LEU A 124 -8.17 -11.02 7.76
CA LEU A 124 -9.35 -11.50 8.49
C LEU A 124 -9.47 -10.90 9.91
N GLY A 125 -9.20 -9.59 10.03
CA GLY A 125 -9.25 -8.85 11.29
C GLY A 125 -8.06 -9.05 12.24
N ARG A 126 -7.05 -9.85 11.87
CA ARG A 126 -5.84 -10.09 12.67
C ARG A 126 -4.63 -9.37 12.13
N PRO A 127 -3.84 -8.65 12.96
CA PRO A 127 -2.56 -8.07 12.53
C PRO A 127 -1.55 -9.17 12.24
N LEU A 128 -0.92 -9.10 11.06
CA LEU A 128 0.13 -10.02 10.63
C LEU A 128 1.46 -9.56 11.21
N ARG A 129 2.09 -10.36 12.04
CA ARG A 129 3.36 -10.02 12.71
C ARG A 129 4.54 -10.89 12.30
N ARG A 130 4.29 -11.94 11.52
CA ARG A 130 5.26 -12.96 11.18
C ARG A 130 5.19 -13.34 9.70
N GLY A 131 5.91 -14.36 9.31
CA GLY A 131 5.85 -14.91 7.96
C GLY A 131 6.39 -14.00 6.87
N GLY A 132 6.99 -12.85 7.22
CA GLY A 132 7.55 -11.89 6.27
C GLY A 132 6.59 -10.80 5.82
N PHE A 133 5.44 -10.67 6.47
CA PHE A 133 4.47 -9.62 6.22
C PHE A 133 4.63 -8.41 7.16
N TRP A 134 5.54 -8.51 8.12
CA TRP A 134 5.90 -7.45 9.04
C TRP A 134 7.43 -7.41 9.28
N PRO A 135 8.01 -6.21 9.41
CA PRO A 135 7.46 -4.93 8.98
C PRO A 135 7.38 -4.84 7.45
N ASP A 136 6.43 -4.06 6.93
CA ASP A 136 6.30 -3.73 5.51
C ASP A 136 6.58 -2.23 5.33
N PRO A 137 7.85 -1.80 5.21
CA PRO A 137 8.20 -0.38 5.17
C PRO A 137 7.69 0.27 3.88
N LYS A 138 7.05 1.44 4.03
CA LYS A 138 6.56 2.27 2.93
C LYS A 138 7.06 3.70 3.12
N LEU A 139 7.61 4.31 2.08
CA LEU A 139 7.91 5.73 2.07
C LEU A 139 6.59 6.47 1.82
N ARG A 140 6.05 7.12 2.85
CA ARG A 140 4.68 7.69 2.81
C ARG A 140 4.62 9.15 3.24
N MET A 141 5.62 9.64 3.98
CA MET A 141 5.70 11.04 4.40
C MET A 141 6.95 11.69 3.82
N PHE A 142 6.81 12.88 3.24
CA PHE A 142 7.93 13.60 2.62
C PHE A 142 7.63 15.08 2.41
N CYS A 143 8.68 15.90 2.30
CA CYS A 143 8.58 17.31 1.91
C CYS A 143 7.97 17.42 0.51
N ARG A 144 6.94 18.24 0.34
CA ARG A 144 6.16 18.34 -0.90
C ARG A 144 7.02 18.53 -2.16
N HIS A 145 8.09 19.32 -2.07
CA HIS A 145 8.96 19.61 -3.20
C HIS A 145 10.05 18.55 -3.42
N ALA A 146 10.26 17.66 -2.46
CA ALA A 146 11.31 16.65 -2.52
C ALA A 146 10.87 15.31 -3.11
N GLY A 147 9.56 15.04 -3.12
CA GLY A 147 9.03 13.71 -3.46
C GLY A 147 8.08 13.68 -4.64
N ARG A 148 8.15 12.57 -5.41
CA ARG A 148 7.22 12.22 -6.50
C ARG A 148 7.08 10.71 -6.59
N VAL A 149 6.00 10.26 -7.22
CA VAL A 149 5.77 8.85 -7.50
C VAL A 149 6.23 8.52 -8.91
N GLU A 150 7.17 7.59 -9.03
CA GLU A 150 7.56 7.04 -10.33
C GLU A 150 6.66 5.89 -10.74
N SER A 151 6.21 5.93 -11.99
CA SER A 151 5.51 4.80 -12.62
C SER A 151 6.54 3.73 -12.98
N ARG A 152 6.48 2.59 -12.29
CA ARG A 152 7.19 1.36 -12.69
C ARG A 152 6.17 0.32 -13.11
N ALA A 153 6.57 -0.56 -13.99
CA ALA A 153 5.65 -1.53 -14.64
C ALA A 153 4.81 -2.38 -13.66
N VAL A 154 5.19 -2.50 -12.39
CA VAL A 154 4.50 -3.35 -11.40
C VAL A 154 4.37 -2.74 -10.00
N HIS A 155 5.27 -1.83 -9.61
CA HIS A 155 5.22 -1.21 -8.29
C HIS A 155 5.55 0.27 -8.42
N GLU A 156 4.63 1.11 -7.98
CA GLU A 156 4.93 2.51 -7.79
C GLU A 156 5.94 2.65 -6.64
N THR A 157 6.87 3.55 -6.82
CA THR A 157 7.84 3.86 -5.78
C THR A 157 7.88 5.37 -5.60
N PHE A 158 7.73 5.82 -4.36
CA PHE A 158 8.02 7.21 -4.05
C PHE A 158 9.53 7.43 -4.15
N GLN A 159 9.91 8.41 -4.94
CA GLN A 159 11.27 8.92 -5.01
C GLN A 159 11.31 10.23 -4.23
N VAL A 160 12.19 10.30 -3.24
CA VAL A 160 12.37 11.48 -2.42
C VAL A 160 13.84 11.84 -2.43
N SER A 161 14.13 13.09 -2.82
CA SER A 161 15.48 13.62 -2.83
C SER A 161 15.86 14.10 -1.43
N GLY A 162 17.07 13.74 -0.97
CA GLY A 162 17.57 14.14 0.33
C GLY A 162 17.63 13.00 1.35
N ARG A 163 17.78 13.36 2.61
CA ARG A 163 17.93 12.41 3.70
C ARG A 163 16.60 11.80 4.11
N LEU A 164 16.56 10.49 4.36
CA LEU A 164 15.37 9.75 4.76
C LEU A 164 15.50 9.23 6.18
N GLY A 165 14.47 9.47 6.99
CA GLY A 165 14.30 8.90 8.32
C GLY A 165 13.34 7.70 8.33
N SER A 166 13.03 7.22 9.52
CA SER A 166 12.02 6.16 9.73
C SER A 166 11.23 6.48 10.98
N LEU A 167 9.90 6.31 10.92
CA LEU A 167 9.01 6.43 12.06
C LEU A 167 8.84 5.07 12.75
N TYR A 168 8.58 5.12 14.04
CA TYR A 168 8.48 3.93 14.86
C TYR A 168 7.10 3.28 14.79
N TYR A 169 6.04 4.10 14.90
CA TYR A 169 4.66 3.62 14.91
C TYR A 169 4.14 3.33 13.51
N PRO A 170 3.20 2.36 13.35
CA PRO A 170 2.76 1.90 12.04
C PRO A 170 1.57 2.69 11.48
N ILE A 171 1.45 2.63 10.15
CA ILE A 171 0.17 2.71 9.45
C ILE A 171 -0.54 1.36 9.62
N ILE A 172 -1.82 1.36 9.93
CA ILE A 172 -2.69 0.19 9.99
C ILE A 172 -3.34 0.02 8.62
N HIS A 173 -3.22 -1.15 8.01
CA HIS A 173 -3.75 -1.43 6.69
C HIS A 173 -4.71 -2.62 6.72
N HIS A 174 -5.98 -2.36 6.47
CA HIS A 174 -7.04 -3.38 6.44
C HIS A 174 -7.08 -4.11 5.10
N SER A 175 -5.97 -4.76 4.74
CA SER A 175 -5.70 -5.29 3.41
C SER A 175 -6.75 -6.28 2.91
N TYR A 176 -7.20 -7.18 3.79
CA TYR A 176 -8.07 -8.29 3.41
C TYR A 176 -9.05 -8.62 4.53
N PRO A 177 -10.22 -7.94 4.57
CA PRO A 177 -11.26 -8.21 5.54
C PRO A 177 -11.89 -9.60 5.37
N THR A 178 -11.96 -10.12 4.13
CA THR A 178 -12.47 -11.46 3.83
C THR A 178 -11.47 -12.31 3.07
N LEU A 179 -11.67 -13.63 3.10
CA LEU A 179 -10.88 -14.57 2.30
C LEU A 179 -11.15 -14.39 0.80
N SER A 180 -12.38 -14.02 0.43
CA SER A 180 -12.75 -13.76 -0.97
C SER A 180 -11.96 -12.60 -1.54
N ASP A 181 -11.85 -11.48 -0.80
CA ASP A 181 -11.06 -10.32 -1.22
C ASP A 181 -9.59 -10.69 -1.44
N TYR A 182 -9.04 -11.51 -0.54
CA TYR A 182 -7.67 -12.01 -0.68
C TYR A 182 -7.50 -12.86 -1.94
N ILE A 183 -8.41 -13.80 -2.20
CA ILE A 183 -8.34 -14.70 -3.37
C ILE A 183 -8.46 -13.90 -4.66
N GLU A 184 -9.41 -12.96 -4.74
CA GLU A 184 -9.56 -12.08 -5.90
C GLU A 184 -8.30 -11.26 -6.18
N HIS A 185 -7.77 -10.64 -5.14
CA HIS A 185 -6.54 -9.86 -5.22
C HIS A 185 -5.37 -10.72 -5.71
N MET A 186 -5.17 -11.90 -5.09
CA MET A 186 -4.10 -12.82 -5.49
C MET A 186 -4.30 -13.37 -6.90
N ASN A 187 -5.54 -13.59 -7.35
CA ASN A 187 -5.84 -13.98 -8.71
C ASN A 187 -5.39 -12.90 -9.72
N ARG A 188 -5.74 -11.63 -9.47
CA ARG A 188 -5.31 -10.49 -10.29
C ARG A 188 -3.79 -10.34 -10.31
N TYR A 189 -3.16 -10.36 -9.13
CA TYR A 189 -1.70 -10.20 -8.99
C TYR A 189 -0.92 -11.37 -9.58
N SER A 190 -1.47 -12.59 -9.57
CA SER A 190 -0.85 -13.73 -10.24
C SER A 190 -0.84 -13.56 -11.77
N SER A 191 -1.85 -12.91 -12.34
CA SER A 191 -1.91 -12.60 -13.78
C SER A 191 -0.87 -11.54 -14.15
N LEU A 192 -0.80 -10.43 -13.42
CA LEU A 192 0.24 -9.41 -13.61
C LEU A 192 1.65 -9.99 -13.45
N GLY A 193 1.85 -10.83 -12.42
CA GLY A 193 3.11 -11.52 -12.21
C GLY A 193 3.46 -12.50 -13.32
N ALA A 194 2.47 -13.13 -13.95
CA ALA A 194 2.66 -14.01 -15.09
C ALA A 194 3.15 -13.23 -16.34
N GLU A 195 2.55 -12.08 -16.62
CA GLU A 195 3.00 -11.19 -17.72
C GLU A 195 4.47 -10.80 -17.56
N MET A 196 4.88 -10.46 -16.32
CA MET A 196 6.30 -10.15 -16.03
C MET A 196 7.22 -11.34 -16.27
N VAL A 197 6.81 -12.55 -15.87
CA VAL A 197 7.60 -13.77 -16.10
C VAL A 197 7.76 -14.03 -17.59
N VAL A 198 6.68 -13.84 -18.37
CA VAL A 198 6.71 -13.99 -19.84
C VAL A 198 7.59 -12.92 -20.47
N ALA A 199 7.48 -11.66 -20.06
CA ALA A 199 8.33 -10.58 -20.58
C ALA A 199 9.82 -10.84 -20.31
N LYS A 200 10.17 -11.26 -19.09
CA LYS A 200 11.56 -11.66 -18.75
C LYS A 200 12.07 -12.86 -19.53
N GLY A 201 11.19 -13.77 -19.93
CA GLY A 201 11.49 -14.95 -20.73
C GLY A 201 11.45 -14.71 -22.24
N ASN A 202 11.41 -13.44 -22.71
CA ASN A 202 11.27 -13.08 -24.11
C ASN A 202 10.11 -13.82 -24.79
N GLY A 203 8.97 -13.88 -24.14
CA GLY A 203 7.76 -14.54 -24.62
C GLY A 203 7.75 -16.07 -24.43
N LYS A 204 8.84 -16.70 -23.99
CA LYS A 204 8.96 -18.17 -23.87
C LYS A 204 9.05 -18.62 -22.43
N VAL A 205 8.02 -19.33 -21.96
CA VAL A 205 7.99 -19.94 -20.62
C VAL A 205 7.72 -21.43 -20.77
N ARG A 206 8.65 -22.28 -20.30
CA ARG A 206 8.47 -23.73 -20.28
C ARG A 206 7.64 -24.15 -19.07
N PHE A 207 6.84 -25.21 -19.23
CA PHE A 207 6.19 -25.87 -18.10
C PHE A 207 7.27 -26.36 -17.11
N SER A 208 7.08 -26.02 -15.83
CA SER A 208 8.08 -26.35 -14.82
C SER A 208 7.40 -26.83 -13.53
N VAL A 209 7.50 -28.11 -13.23
CA VAL A 209 7.03 -28.69 -11.97
C VAL A 209 7.71 -28.03 -10.77
N ILE A 210 8.99 -27.65 -10.90
CA ILE A 210 9.72 -26.94 -9.86
C ILE A 210 9.03 -25.61 -9.52
N ASN A 211 8.68 -24.82 -10.52
CA ASN A 211 8.06 -23.48 -10.30
C ASN A 211 6.59 -23.58 -9.90
N ILE A 212 5.85 -24.60 -10.37
CA ILE A 212 4.40 -24.72 -10.16
C ILE A 212 4.08 -25.49 -8.87
N VAL A 213 4.97 -26.42 -8.44
CA VAL A 213 4.72 -27.29 -7.28
C VAL A 213 5.76 -27.07 -6.18
N LEU A 214 7.06 -27.26 -6.49
CA LEU A 214 8.09 -27.26 -5.45
C LEU A 214 8.35 -25.88 -4.87
N ARG A 215 8.35 -24.84 -5.70
CA ARG A 215 8.53 -23.45 -5.24
C ARG A 215 7.40 -22.98 -4.31
N PRO A 216 6.10 -23.16 -4.63
CA PRO A 216 5.01 -22.90 -3.70
C PRO A 216 5.15 -23.64 -2.37
N LEU A 217 5.45 -24.94 -2.43
CA LEU A 217 5.64 -25.76 -1.23
C LEU A 217 6.79 -25.21 -0.36
N PHE A 218 7.93 -24.90 -0.97
CA PHE A 218 9.05 -24.27 -0.27
C PHE A 218 8.66 -22.89 0.31
N THR A 219 7.93 -22.08 -0.44
CA THR A 219 7.44 -20.76 0.03
C THR A 219 6.57 -20.91 1.27
N PHE A 220 5.64 -21.90 1.26
CA PHE A 220 4.82 -22.19 2.42
C PHE A 220 5.68 -22.62 3.62
N ILE A 221 6.53 -23.63 3.45
CA ILE A 221 7.37 -24.15 4.53
C ILE A 221 8.27 -23.05 5.11
N TYR A 222 8.92 -22.27 4.24
CA TYR A 222 9.81 -21.21 4.67
C TYR A 222 9.08 -20.10 5.45
N ASN A 223 7.98 -19.57 4.91
CA ASN A 223 7.26 -18.48 5.56
C ASN A 223 6.51 -18.94 6.82
N TYR A 224 5.88 -20.10 6.77
CA TYR A 224 5.07 -20.60 7.88
C TYR A 224 5.93 -21.09 9.05
N PHE A 225 6.98 -21.90 8.78
CA PHE A 225 7.81 -22.47 9.83
C PHE A 225 9.05 -21.61 10.14
N PHE A 226 9.89 -21.31 9.15
CA PHE A 226 11.16 -20.63 9.38
C PHE A 226 11.03 -19.15 9.66
N ARG A 227 10.01 -18.48 9.11
CA ARG A 227 9.66 -17.09 9.43
C ARG A 227 8.57 -16.98 10.49
N LEU A 228 8.26 -18.07 11.19
CA LEU A 228 7.33 -18.14 12.33
C LEU A 228 5.91 -17.71 11.99
N GLY A 229 5.44 -17.88 10.75
CA GLY A 229 4.08 -17.54 10.34
C GLY A 229 2.98 -18.27 11.12
N PHE A 230 3.30 -19.44 11.70
CA PHE A 230 2.39 -20.20 12.56
C PHE A 230 2.00 -19.46 13.86
N LEU A 231 2.82 -18.49 14.30
CA LEU A 231 2.50 -17.65 15.45
C LEU A 231 1.38 -16.64 15.19
N ASP A 232 1.05 -16.38 13.92
CA ASP A 232 -0.11 -15.58 13.54
C ASP A 232 -1.42 -16.40 13.55
N GLY A 233 -1.41 -17.62 14.10
CA GLY A 233 -2.59 -18.43 14.35
C GLY A 233 -3.21 -19.05 13.11
N ARG A 234 -4.55 -19.18 13.11
CA ARG A 234 -5.32 -19.74 12.00
C ARG A 234 -5.21 -18.86 10.75
N GLU A 235 -5.23 -17.56 10.93
CA GLU A 235 -5.11 -16.56 9.89
C GLU A 235 -3.73 -16.66 9.23
N GLY A 236 -2.65 -16.88 10.00
CA GLY A 236 -1.32 -17.15 9.49
C GLY A 236 -1.27 -18.42 8.63
N LEU A 237 -1.95 -19.51 9.05
CA LEU A 237 -2.03 -20.74 8.26
C LEU A 237 -2.71 -20.48 6.91
N LEU A 238 -3.90 -19.87 6.92
CA LEU A 238 -4.66 -19.56 5.71
C LEU A 238 -3.86 -18.65 4.77
N LEU A 239 -3.29 -17.57 5.32
CA LEU A 239 -2.49 -16.63 4.54
C LEU A 239 -1.35 -17.34 3.79
N HIS A 240 -0.52 -18.12 4.51
CA HIS A 240 0.65 -18.75 3.89
C HIS A 240 0.27 -19.87 2.93
N LEU A 241 -0.82 -20.60 3.21
CA LEU A 241 -1.35 -21.61 2.29
C LEU A 241 -1.80 -20.97 0.97
N TYR A 242 -2.65 -19.94 1.04
CA TYR A 242 -3.16 -19.26 -0.16
C TYR A 242 -2.08 -18.43 -0.86
N HIS A 243 -1.10 -17.91 -0.13
CA HIS A 243 0.06 -17.26 -0.75
C HIS A 243 0.91 -18.28 -1.56
N ALA A 244 1.06 -19.49 -1.08
CA ALA A 244 1.71 -20.55 -1.84
C ALA A 244 0.93 -20.89 -3.12
N VAL A 245 -0.40 -20.96 -3.03
CA VAL A 245 -1.27 -21.15 -4.20
C VAL A 245 -1.11 -20.00 -5.21
N TYR A 246 -1.06 -18.75 -4.75
CA TYR A 246 -0.76 -17.59 -5.60
C TYR A 246 0.57 -17.76 -6.37
N VAL A 247 1.63 -18.24 -5.69
CA VAL A 247 2.92 -18.50 -6.35
C VAL A 247 2.77 -19.54 -7.45
N SER A 248 2.00 -20.61 -7.21
CA SER A 248 1.68 -21.63 -8.22
C SER A 248 0.95 -21.03 -9.42
N TRP A 249 -0.14 -20.29 -9.17
CA TRP A 249 -0.93 -19.63 -10.22
C TRP A 249 -0.09 -18.73 -11.12
N LYS A 250 0.81 -17.94 -10.54
CA LYS A 250 1.69 -17.05 -11.30
C LYS A 250 2.48 -17.80 -12.38
N TYR A 251 3.09 -18.93 -12.04
CA TYR A 251 3.89 -19.70 -13.00
C TYR A 251 3.06 -20.55 -13.95
N ALA A 252 1.91 -21.06 -13.50
CA ALA A 252 0.97 -21.77 -14.36
C ALA A 252 0.37 -20.84 -15.44
N LYS A 253 -0.08 -19.64 -15.03
CA LYS A 253 -0.59 -18.61 -15.95
C LYS A 253 0.50 -18.10 -16.91
N ALA A 254 1.74 -17.97 -16.44
CA ALA A 254 2.85 -17.57 -17.31
C ALA A 254 3.10 -18.60 -18.43
N TRP A 255 3.06 -19.89 -18.10
CA TRP A 255 3.15 -20.95 -19.10
C TRP A 255 1.97 -20.92 -20.07
N GLU A 256 0.73 -20.80 -19.57
CA GLU A 256 -0.48 -20.71 -20.41
C GLU A 256 -0.40 -19.51 -21.38
N LEU A 257 -0.02 -18.32 -20.88
CA LEU A 257 0.11 -17.11 -21.67
C LEU A 257 1.19 -17.26 -22.77
N SER A 258 2.32 -17.85 -22.43
CA SER A 258 3.40 -18.10 -23.39
C SER A 258 2.97 -19.02 -24.54
N ARG A 259 2.09 -19.99 -24.29
CA ARG A 259 1.54 -20.85 -25.35
C ARG A 259 0.66 -20.09 -26.33
N LYS A 260 -0.18 -19.18 -25.80
CA LYS A 260 -1.08 -18.33 -26.64
C LYS A 260 -0.31 -17.35 -27.52
N LEU A 261 0.91 -16.94 -27.12
CA LEU A 261 1.76 -16.06 -27.91
C LEU A 261 2.57 -16.82 -28.98
N SER A 262 2.64 -18.15 -28.87
CA SER A 262 3.41 -19.01 -29.78
C SER A 262 2.54 -19.72 -30.81
N SER A 263 1.21 -19.65 -30.66
CA SER A 263 0.20 -20.12 -31.60
C SER A 263 -0.25 -18.97 -32.52
#